data_ae663c61bd49f301785eba70507347bc
#
_entry.id   ae663c61bd49f301785eba70507347bc
#
_cell.length_a   1.000
_cell.length_b   1.000
_cell.length_c   1.000
_cell.angle_alpha   90.00
_cell.angle_beta   90.00
_cell.angle_gamma   90.00
#
_symmetry.space_group_name_H-M   'P 1'
#
loop_
_entity.id
_entity.type
_entity.pdbx_description
1 polymer ?
#
loop_
_entity_poly.entity_id
_entity_poly.type
_entity_poly.pdbx_seq_one_letter_code
_entity_poly.pdbx_strand_id
1 'polypeptide(L)'
;MPFVHSPVRVAALDLPAMSDFPHASRFDSLVEVLDHAAEHYPADRVMYGLRLDSGTAMSWSAQEMRRRSLLAAWRLRAAGLQPGDRLLTWSPSTPTLPAVYWGAMRAGLVLVPIDLRMTRPVIERIAAITEAETIAIDEGFDAPDPAEAGLDQLRILKLSELTADADSDWPEDWEARLVDWEAPTRDSLFEIHFTSGTTADPKGVLLTHGNLLYTMGMFAKLLRPRHLRLVSILPLSHLLEQLSTLFYGTMIGAEVVFVRSRNLRVISEAMGELPATVVVATPQVLELFWGGIMREVRKRGLESTVERARRAARRLPYRLRRLMFRSLHQRFGGHLDLVISSGSYLPPELQQAWEDLGVVVVQGYGSTEVGFAVANDEWHHPAGLVGRVHEGVEVRIEPESGEIQVRGPGVSSGYYKDEENTHASRTEDGWYRMGDTGEFTADGDLRLSGRLKNIIVLPNGLNVFPEDIEAALADHGLPQTVVLETSPGRIEAVVLPPGSVPILRAEQEAANDRELDDELRAELDAIVKAANADLSMHQRIAAWRHWPERDFPRTHTLKIKRNAVREWVGGDVALQVHEREEDEV
;
A
#
# COMPACT_ATOMS: atom_id res chain seq x y z
N MET A 1 9.75 -0.98 -42.38
CA MET A 1 8.36 -1.48 -42.51
C MET A 1 7.55 -0.80 -41.43
N PRO A 2 6.46 -0.08 -41.73
CA PRO A 2 5.69 0.62 -40.73
C PRO A 2 4.81 -0.38 -39.96
N PHE A 3 4.89 -0.32 -38.63
CA PHE A 3 4.02 -1.09 -37.74
C PHE A 3 2.58 -0.56 -37.86
N VAL A 4 1.70 -1.45 -38.31
CA VAL A 4 0.27 -1.20 -38.36
C VAL A 4 -0.26 -1.36 -36.92
N HIS A 5 -0.57 -0.23 -36.28
CA HIS A 5 -1.36 -0.20 -35.06
C HIS A 5 -2.81 -0.57 -35.43
N SER A 6 -3.22 -1.81 -35.15
CA SER A 6 -4.65 -2.11 -35.08
C SER A 6 -5.19 -1.51 -33.76
N PRO A 7 -6.15 -0.58 -33.82
CA PRO A 7 -6.83 -0.13 -32.61
C PRO A 7 -7.67 -1.30 -32.11
N VAL A 8 -7.37 -1.78 -30.90
CA VAL A 8 -8.27 -2.69 -30.17
C VAL A 8 -9.60 -1.94 -30.01
N ARG A 9 -10.60 -2.35 -30.79
CA ARG A 9 -11.98 -1.88 -30.61
C ARG A 9 -12.43 -2.36 -29.25
N VAL A 10 -12.49 -1.45 -28.29
CA VAL A 10 -13.21 -1.69 -27.02
C VAL A 10 -14.68 -1.81 -27.40
N ALA A 11 -15.17 -3.05 -27.50
CA ALA A 11 -16.61 -3.30 -27.60
C ALA A 11 -17.28 -2.65 -26.40
N ALA A 12 -18.42 -1.99 -26.62
CA ALA A 12 -19.28 -1.54 -25.53
C ALA A 12 -19.66 -2.79 -24.73
N LEU A 13 -19.04 -2.97 -23.56
CA LEU A 13 -19.35 -4.06 -22.66
C LEU A 13 -20.73 -3.76 -22.08
N ASP A 14 -21.69 -4.68 -22.26
CA ASP A 14 -22.91 -4.72 -21.47
C ASP A 14 -22.49 -4.91 -20.01
N LEU A 15 -22.50 -3.82 -19.26
CA LEU A 15 -22.21 -3.85 -17.82
C LEU A 15 -23.38 -4.55 -17.13
N PRO A 16 -23.13 -5.52 -16.22
CA PRO A 16 -24.18 -6.04 -15.35
C PRO A 16 -24.85 -4.88 -14.62
N ALA A 17 -26.16 -4.99 -14.40
CA ALA A 17 -26.90 -4.03 -13.60
C ALA A 17 -26.30 -3.96 -12.17
N MET A 18 -26.52 -2.86 -11.44
CA MET A 18 -26.00 -2.70 -10.06
C MET A 18 -26.40 -3.86 -9.12
N SER A 19 -27.54 -4.55 -9.41
CA SER A 19 -28.02 -5.75 -8.70
C SER A 19 -27.19 -7.01 -8.96
N ASP A 20 -26.33 -7.02 -9.97
CA ASP A 20 -25.68 -8.23 -10.48
C ASP A 20 -24.23 -8.38 -10.00
N PHE A 21 -23.67 -7.36 -9.31
CA PHE A 21 -22.37 -7.51 -8.66
C PHE A 21 -22.49 -8.39 -7.41
N PRO A 22 -21.69 -9.46 -7.30
CA PRO A 22 -21.76 -10.33 -6.14
C PRO A 22 -21.35 -9.58 -4.88
N HIS A 23 -22.13 -9.74 -3.83
CA HIS A 23 -21.75 -9.23 -2.51
C HIS A 23 -20.86 -10.26 -1.81
N ALA A 24 -19.77 -9.83 -1.18
CA ALA A 24 -18.78 -10.72 -0.54
C ALA A 24 -19.39 -11.63 0.56
N SER A 25 -20.54 -11.26 1.12
CA SER A 25 -21.27 -12.09 2.10
C SER A 25 -21.83 -13.40 1.54
N ARG A 26 -21.89 -13.55 0.21
CA ARG A 26 -22.35 -14.79 -0.46
C ARG A 26 -21.31 -15.90 -0.43
N PHE A 27 -20.04 -15.59 -0.17
CA PHE A 27 -18.95 -16.52 -0.23
C PHE A 27 -18.55 -17.01 1.16
N ASP A 28 -18.26 -18.27 1.29
CA ASP A 28 -17.72 -18.88 2.51
C ASP A 28 -16.20 -18.91 2.52
N SER A 29 -15.57 -18.73 1.36
CA SER A 29 -14.12 -18.62 1.22
C SER A 29 -13.71 -17.67 0.11
N LEU A 30 -12.46 -17.20 0.13
CA LEU A 30 -11.89 -16.43 -0.98
C LEU A 30 -11.83 -17.26 -2.26
N VAL A 31 -11.63 -18.57 -2.16
CA VAL A 31 -11.55 -19.49 -3.31
C VAL A 31 -12.82 -19.42 -4.16
N GLU A 32 -13.98 -19.35 -3.52
CA GLU A 32 -15.28 -19.23 -4.20
C GLU A 32 -15.42 -17.93 -5.01
N VAL A 33 -14.69 -16.89 -4.65
CA VAL A 33 -14.66 -15.62 -5.41
C VAL A 33 -14.07 -15.87 -6.81
N LEU A 34 -12.99 -16.63 -6.92
CA LEU A 34 -12.40 -16.97 -8.21
C LEU A 34 -13.29 -17.95 -9.00
N ASP A 35 -13.89 -18.92 -8.33
CA ASP A 35 -14.80 -19.87 -8.97
C ASP A 35 -16.01 -19.14 -9.55
N HIS A 36 -16.62 -18.25 -8.77
CA HIS A 36 -17.70 -17.39 -9.23
C HIS A 36 -17.28 -16.54 -10.44
N ALA A 37 -16.10 -15.92 -10.38
CA ALA A 37 -15.60 -15.10 -11.49
C ALA A 37 -15.41 -15.95 -12.77
N ALA A 38 -14.89 -17.16 -12.64
CA ALA A 38 -14.70 -18.07 -13.77
C ALA A 38 -16.02 -18.58 -14.37
N GLU A 39 -17.07 -18.67 -13.57
CA GLU A 39 -18.40 -19.11 -14.04
C GLU A 39 -19.20 -17.98 -14.72
N HIS A 40 -19.04 -16.74 -14.24
CA HIS A 40 -19.95 -15.65 -14.61
C HIS A 40 -19.35 -14.63 -15.58
N TYR A 41 -18.01 -14.49 -15.63
CA TYR A 41 -17.40 -13.56 -16.58
C TYR A 41 -17.00 -14.25 -17.88
N PRO A 42 -17.10 -13.55 -19.04
CA PRO A 42 -16.77 -14.12 -20.34
C PRO A 42 -15.32 -14.63 -20.41
N ALA A 43 -15.12 -15.77 -21.08
CA ALA A 43 -13.81 -16.41 -21.21
C ALA A 43 -12.80 -15.62 -22.07
N ASP A 44 -13.27 -14.75 -22.93
CA ASP A 44 -12.46 -13.85 -23.74
C ASP A 44 -12.10 -12.54 -23.03
N ARG A 45 -12.67 -12.32 -21.82
CA ARG A 45 -12.37 -11.14 -21.02
C ARG A 45 -11.03 -11.30 -20.30
N VAL A 46 -10.09 -10.44 -20.63
CA VAL A 46 -8.82 -10.34 -19.90
C VAL A 46 -9.07 -9.74 -18.53
N MET A 47 -8.67 -10.48 -17.48
CA MET A 47 -8.76 -10.01 -16.09
C MET A 47 -7.39 -9.81 -15.45
N TYR A 48 -6.37 -10.55 -15.93
CA TYR A 48 -5.01 -10.48 -15.36
C TYR A 48 -4.00 -10.35 -16.48
N GLY A 49 -3.29 -9.24 -16.50
CA GLY A 49 -2.25 -8.95 -17.48
C GLY A 49 -0.89 -8.75 -16.84
N LEU A 50 0.18 -9.02 -17.59
CA LEU A 50 1.55 -8.69 -17.25
C LEU A 50 2.12 -7.75 -18.30
N ARG A 51 2.60 -6.61 -17.85
CA ARG A 51 3.31 -5.62 -18.66
C ARG A 51 4.79 -5.63 -18.32
N LEU A 52 5.60 -5.86 -19.32
CA LEU A 52 7.06 -5.67 -19.29
C LEU A 52 7.43 -4.43 -20.10
N ASP A 53 8.67 -3.98 -20.01
CA ASP A 53 9.20 -2.87 -20.83
C ASP A 53 9.05 -3.13 -22.33
N SER A 54 9.04 -4.41 -22.75
CA SER A 54 8.84 -4.85 -24.14
C SER A 54 7.38 -4.90 -24.59
N GLY A 55 6.41 -4.63 -23.72
CA GLY A 55 4.96 -4.70 -23.99
C GLY A 55 4.22 -5.73 -23.12
N THR A 56 2.97 -6.05 -23.48
CA THR A 56 2.18 -7.06 -22.77
C THR A 56 2.76 -8.45 -23.02
N ALA A 57 3.17 -9.12 -21.94
CA ALA A 57 3.79 -10.45 -21.99
C ALA A 57 2.81 -11.59 -21.71
N MET A 58 1.73 -11.32 -20.96
CA MET A 58 0.78 -12.33 -20.51
C MET A 58 -0.60 -11.70 -20.32
N SER A 59 -1.65 -12.45 -20.62
CA SER A 59 -3.03 -12.05 -20.33
C SER A 59 -3.87 -13.29 -20.06
N TRP A 60 -4.57 -13.32 -18.94
CA TRP A 60 -5.42 -14.43 -18.51
C TRP A 60 -6.84 -13.97 -18.21
N SER A 61 -7.81 -14.81 -18.56
CA SER A 61 -9.19 -14.68 -18.11
C SER A 61 -9.36 -15.25 -16.69
N ALA A 62 -10.56 -15.11 -16.11
CA ALA A 62 -10.89 -15.76 -14.86
C ALA A 62 -10.81 -17.29 -14.96
N GLN A 63 -11.26 -17.86 -16.10
CA GLN A 63 -11.18 -19.29 -16.37
C GLN A 63 -9.74 -19.80 -16.40
N GLU A 64 -8.85 -19.08 -17.10
CA GLU A 64 -7.44 -19.45 -17.13
C GLU A 64 -6.78 -19.29 -15.76
N MET A 65 -7.07 -18.22 -15.01
CA MET A 65 -6.59 -18.06 -13.65
C MET A 65 -7.06 -19.21 -12.75
N ARG A 66 -8.34 -19.59 -12.83
CA ARG A 66 -8.88 -20.73 -12.10
C ARG A 66 -8.16 -22.03 -12.49
N ARG A 67 -7.98 -22.31 -13.78
CA ARG A 67 -7.26 -23.48 -14.25
C ARG A 67 -5.83 -23.53 -13.73
N ARG A 68 -5.08 -22.41 -13.81
CA ARG A 68 -3.72 -22.31 -13.26
C ARG A 68 -3.68 -22.49 -11.74
N SER A 69 -4.70 -22.02 -11.04
CA SER A 69 -4.80 -22.23 -9.59
C SER A 69 -5.04 -23.69 -9.21
N LEU A 70 -5.84 -24.41 -9.99
CA LEU A 70 -6.05 -25.85 -9.81
C LEU A 70 -4.75 -26.64 -10.04
N LEU A 71 -4.01 -26.29 -11.11
CA LEU A 71 -2.70 -26.90 -11.40
C LEU A 71 -1.71 -26.64 -10.25
N ALA A 72 -1.66 -25.41 -9.73
CA ALA A 72 -0.82 -25.06 -8.59
C ALA A 72 -1.22 -25.85 -7.33
N ALA A 73 -2.51 -25.95 -7.04
CA ALA A 73 -3.01 -26.71 -5.89
C ALA A 73 -2.59 -28.18 -5.96
N TRP A 74 -2.78 -28.81 -7.14
CA TRP A 74 -2.37 -30.20 -7.37
C TRP A 74 -0.87 -30.39 -7.13
N ARG A 75 -0.02 -29.54 -7.72
CA ARG A 75 1.45 -29.66 -7.59
C ARG A 75 1.95 -29.40 -6.19
N LEU A 76 1.34 -28.45 -5.47
CA LEU A 76 1.68 -28.21 -4.07
C LEU A 76 1.43 -29.45 -3.21
N ARG A 77 0.28 -30.11 -3.40
CA ARG A 77 -0.04 -31.36 -2.71
C ARG A 77 0.84 -32.53 -3.19
N ALA A 78 1.12 -32.63 -4.48
CA ALA A 78 2.04 -33.64 -5.04
C ALA A 78 3.49 -33.45 -4.52
N ALA A 79 3.89 -32.21 -4.24
CA ALA A 79 5.14 -31.91 -3.56
C ALA A 79 5.14 -32.28 -2.07
N GLY A 80 4.04 -32.81 -1.53
CA GLY A 80 3.94 -33.34 -0.17
C GLY A 80 3.42 -32.36 0.87
N LEU A 81 3.08 -31.11 0.49
CA LEU A 81 2.50 -30.16 1.43
C LEU A 81 1.11 -30.62 1.88
N GLN A 82 0.80 -30.45 3.15
CA GLN A 82 -0.46 -30.83 3.78
C GLN A 82 -1.28 -29.61 4.17
N PRO A 83 -2.60 -29.72 4.37
CA PRO A 83 -3.40 -28.63 4.91
C PRO A 83 -2.81 -28.08 6.21
N GLY A 84 -2.74 -26.76 6.31
CA GLY A 84 -2.12 -26.08 7.44
C GLY A 84 -0.62 -25.83 7.31
N ASP A 85 0.07 -26.42 6.32
CA ASP A 85 1.48 -26.10 6.06
C ASP A 85 1.62 -24.67 5.56
N ARG A 86 2.74 -24.02 5.95
CA ARG A 86 3.04 -22.64 5.57
C ARG A 86 3.85 -22.65 4.28
N LEU A 87 3.37 -21.88 3.31
CA LEU A 87 4.05 -21.64 2.05
C LEU A 87 4.57 -20.20 1.99
N LEU A 88 5.89 -20.03 2.09
CA LEU A 88 6.49 -18.73 1.82
C LEU A 88 6.36 -18.41 0.33
N THR A 89 6.06 -17.17 0.01
CA THR A 89 6.04 -16.71 -1.39
C THR A 89 6.92 -15.47 -1.53
N TRP A 90 7.90 -15.52 -2.43
CA TRP A 90 8.87 -14.47 -2.65
C TRP A 90 9.00 -14.19 -4.15
N SER A 91 8.23 -13.23 -4.65
CA SER A 91 8.08 -12.98 -6.08
C SER A 91 7.65 -11.55 -6.37
N PRO A 92 8.06 -10.97 -7.50
CA PRO A 92 7.39 -9.80 -8.06
C PRO A 92 5.90 -10.08 -8.32
N SER A 93 5.09 -9.03 -8.39
CA SER A 93 3.68 -9.15 -8.77
C SER A 93 3.56 -9.51 -10.25
N THR A 94 3.12 -10.73 -10.53
CA THR A 94 2.89 -11.30 -11.87
C THR A 94 1.62 -12.14 -11.82
N PRO A 95 0.93 -12.47 -12.92
CA PRO A 95 -0.25 -13.34 -12.88
C PRO A 95 -0.01 -14.74 -12.30
N THR A 96 1.22 -15.26 -12.36
CA THR A 96 1.60 -16.55 -11.76
C THR A 96 1.53 -16.56 -10.24
N LEU A 97 1.87 -15.45 -9.58
CA LEU A 97 1.81 -15.34 -8.13
C LEU A 97 0.36 -15.46 -7.60
N PRO A 98 -0.64 -14.70 -8.10
CA PRO A 98 -2.04 -14.94 -7.77
C PRO A 98 -2.51 -16.38 -8.03
N ALA A 99 -2.11 -17.01 -9.11
CA ALA A 99 -2.49 -18.39 -9.38
C ALA A 99 -1.99 -19.35 -8.30
N VAL A 100 -0.77 -19.13 -7.79
CA VAL A 100 -0.24 -19.90 -6.66
C VAL A 100 -0.95 -19.52 -5.35
N TYR A 101 -1.34 -18.27 -5.12
CA TYR A 101 -2.13 -17.87 -3.94
C TYR A 101 -3.48 -18.61 -3.92
N TRP A 102 -4.23 -18.54 -5.03
CA TRP A 102 -5.49 -19.27 -5.15
C TRP A 102 -5.30 -20.79 -5.02
N GLY A 103 -4.21 -21.32 -5.58
CA GLY A 103 -3.87 -22.74 -5.51
C GLY A 103 -3.52 -23.18 -4.09
N ALA A 104 -2.74 -22.41 -3.36
CA ALA A 104 -2.39 -22.67 -1.96
C ALA A 104 -3.62 -22.66 -1.05
N MET A 105 -4.51 -21.65 -1.21
CA MET A 105 -5.78 -21.60 -0.49
C MET A 105 -6.67 -22.83 -0.78
N ARG A 106 -6.74 -23.29 -2.05
CA ARG A 106 -7.46 -24.52 -2.42
C ARG A 106 -6.85 -25.76 -1.78
N ALA A 107 -5.53 -25.80 -1.66
CA ALA A 107 -4.83 -26.90 -1.02
C ALA A 107 -4.88 -26.85 0.52
N GLY A 108 -5.55 -25.86 1.10
CA GLY A 108 -5.64 -25.67 2.54
C GLY A 108 -4.35 -25.18 3.20
N LEU A 109 -3.41 -24.63 2.40
CA LEU A 109 -2.14 -24.11 2.89
C LEU A 109 -2.30 -22.70 3.43
N VAL A 110 -1.38 -22.30 4.32
CA VAL A 110 -1.29 -20.95 4.87
C VAL A 110 -0.19 -20.19 4.15
N LEU A 111 -0.56 -19.13 3.44
CA LEU A 111 0.38 -18.25 2.75
C LEU A 111 1.20 -17.42 3.74
N VAL A 112 2.48 -17.20 3.40
CA VAL A 112 3.37 -16.28 4.11
C VAL A 112 4.06 -15.40 3.06
N PRO A 113 3.43 -14.29 2.66
CA PRO A 113 3.99 -13.39 1.66
C PRO A 113 5.25 -12.67 2.16
N ILE A 114 6.31 -12.73 1.36
CA ILE A 114 7.61 -12.08 1.63
C ILE A 114 7.80 -10.91 0.66
N ASP A 115 8.09 -9.72 1.19
CA ASP A 115 8.43 -8.59 0.34
C ASP A 115 9.84 -8.75 -0.25
N LEU A 116 9.99 -8.41 -1.53
CA LEU A 116 11.28 -8.52 -2.27
C LEU A 116 12.44 -7.72 -1.65
N ARG A 117 12.14 -6.77 -0.76
CA ARG A 117 13.13 -5.93 -0.08
C ARG A 117 13.51 -6.45 1.30
N MET A 118 12.87 -7.53 1.76
CA MET A 118 13.28 -8.18 3.00
C MET A 118 14.68 -8.76 2.84
N THR A 119 15.48 -8.58 3.87
CA THR A 119 16.83 -9.13 3.89
C THR A 119 16.82 -10.60 4.30
N ARG A 120 17.84 -11.33 3.90
CA ARG A 120 18.01 -12.75 4.24
C ARG A 120 17.75 -13.06 5.73
N PRO A 121 18.34 -12.35 6.71
CA PRO A 121 18.10 -12.68 8.14
C PRO A 121 16.62 -12.54 8.53
N VAL A 122 15.89 -11.62 7.92
CA VAL A 122 14.44 -11.44 8.16
C VAL A 122 13.66 -12.61 7.59
N ILE A 123 14.00 -13.08 6.38
CA ILE A 123 13.32 -14.22 5.73
C ILE A 123 13.57 -15.50 6.51
N GLU A 124 14.83 -15.78 6.91
CA GLU A 124 15.20 -16.93 7.75
C GLU A 124 14.44 -16.92 9.08
N ARG A 125 14.30 -15.75 9.69
CA ARG A 125 13.56 -15.59 10.93
C ARG A 125 12.06 -15.85 10.75
N ILE A 126 11.44 -15.32 9.67
CA ILE A 126 10.04 -15.59 9.33
C ILE A 126 9.83 -17.10 9.10
N ALA A 127 10.72 -17.74 8.34
CA ALA A 127 10.67 -19.19 8.11
C ALA A 127 10.73 -19.97 9.43
N ALA A 128 11.64 -19.59 10.33
CA ALA A 128 11.77 -20.23 11.65
C ALA A 128 10.52 -20.01 12.52
N ILE A 129 9.97 -18.79 12.60
CA ILE A 129 8.76 -18.48 13.36
C ILE A 129 7.57 -19.29 12.84
N THR A 130 7.41 -19.33 11.53
CA THR A 130 6.28 -20.02 10.87
C THR A 130 6.49 -21.52 10.73
N GLU A 131 7.70 -22.02 10.98
CA GLU A 131 8.08 -23.42 10.71
C GLU A 131 7.81 -23.79 9.24
N ALA A 132 8.01 -22.83 8.34
CA ALA A 132 7.84 -23.08 6.92
C ALA A 132 9.06 -23.78 6.35
N GLU A 133 8.83 -24.88 5.63
CA GLU A 133 9.88 -25.68 4.98
C GLU A 133 9.95 -25.44 3.47
N THR A 134 9.00 -24.69 2.92
CA THR A 134 8.85 -24.51 1.47
C THR A 134 8.65 -23.04 1.11
N ILE A 135 9.33 -22.61 0.04
CA ILE A 135 9.21 -21.28 -0.52
C ILE A 135 8.92 -21.37 -2.03
N ALA A 136 7.94 -20.61 -2.49
CA ALA A 136 7.61 -20.46 -3.92
C ALA A 136 8.19 -19.14 -4.46
N ILE A 137 8.96 -19.22 -5.54
CA ILE A 137 9.66 -18.09 -6.15
C ILE A 137 9.35 -17.94 -7.64
N ASP A 138 9.47 -16.71 -8.15
CA ASP A 138 9.53 -16.45 -9.60
C ASP A 138 10.99 -16.54 -10.08
N GLU A 139 11.23 -17.16 -11.23
CA GLU A 139 12.53 -17.24 -11.90
C GLU A 139 12.71 -16.15 -12.97
N GLY A 140 11.75 -15.26 -13.11
CA GLY A 140 11.80 -14.21 -14.12
C GLY A 140 12.83 -13.12 -13.81
N PHE A 141 12.97 -12.18 -14.74
CA PHE A 141 13.82 -11.01 -14.60
C PHE A 141 13.49 -10.25 -13.29
N ASP A 142 14.49 -9.88 -12.51
CA ASP A 142 14.38 -9.31 -11.15
C ASP A 142 13.84 -10.29 -10.07
N ALA A 143 13.78 -11.58 -10.37
CA ALA A 143 13.50 -12.57 -9.33
C ALA A 143 14.67 -12.67 -8.34
N PRO A 144 14.38 -12.90 -7.06
CA PRO A 144 15.44 -13.15 -6.09
C PRO A 144 16.18 -14.47 -6.41
N ASP A 145 17.52 -14.46 -6.33
CA ASP A 145 18.29 -15.69 -6.40
C ASP A 145 18.29 -16.36 -5.01
N PRO A 146 17.71 -17.57 -4.87
CA PRO A 146 17.68 -18.25 -3.57
C PRO A 146 19.05 -18.62 -3.05
N ALA A 147 20.02 -18.91 -3.92
CA ALA A 147 21.38 -19.24 -3.51
C ALA A 147 22.09 -18.00 -2.94
N GLU A 148 21.94 -16.84 -3.58
CA GLU A 148 22.45 -15.57 -3.04
C GLU A 148 21.74 -15.17 -1.75
N ALA A 149 20.44 -15.49 -1.63
CA ALA A 149 19.66 -15.26 -0.43
C ALA A 149 19.94 -16.29 0.68
N GLY A 150 20.69 -17.37 0.41
CA GLY A 150 21.06 -18.41 1.36
C GLY A 150 19.87 -19.17 1.93
N LEU A 151 18.87 -19.42 1.13
CA LEU A 151 17.63 -20.15 1.49
C LEU A 151 17.75 -21.64 1.21
N ASP A 152 18.98 -22.18 1.19
CA ASP A 152 19.28 -23.58 0.84
C ASP A 152 18.62 -24.63 1.74
N GLN A 153 18.20 -24.20 2.94
CA GLN A 153 17.47 -25.05 3.87
C GLN A 153 15.97 -25.16 3.57
N LEU A 154 15.43 -24.30 2.69
CA LEU A 154 14.03 -24.36 2.27
C LEU A 154 13.91 -25.12 0.96
N ARG A 155 12.84 -25.91 0.83
CA ARG A 155 12.45 -26.46 -0.48
C ARG A 155 11.99 -25.32 -1.37
N ILE A 156 12.65 -25.16 -2.50
CA ILE A 156 12.32 -24.14 -3.48
C ILE A 156 11.38 -24.73 -4.53
N LEU A 157 10.23 -24.08 -4.72
CA LEU A 157 9.28 -24.36 -5.79
C LEU A 157 9.21 -23.14 -6.72
N LYS A 158 9.16 -23.38 -8.02
CA LYS A 158 9.10 -22.31 -9.02
C LYS A 158 7.66 -22.03 -9.41
N LEU A 159 7.27 -20.75 -9.41
CA LEU A 159 5.92 -20.34 -9.79
C LEU A 159 5.57 -20.80 -11.21
N SER A 160 6.53 -20.74 -12.13
CA SER A 160 6.37 -21.20 -13.52
C SER A 160 6.04 -22.67 -13.60
N GLU A 161 6.71 -23.52 -12.79
CA GLU A 161 6.47 -24.96 -12.73
C GLU A 161 5.12 -25.25 -12.05
N LEU A 162 4.80 -24.55 -10.95
CA LEU A 162 3.53 -24.73 -10.25
C LEU A 162 2.32 -24.41 -11.12
N THR A 163 2.44 -23.44 -12.02
CA THR A 163 1.34 -22.98 -12.88
C THR A 163 1.42 -23.48 -14.33
N ALA A 164 2.40 -24.32 -14.68
CA ALA A 164 2.53 -24.90 -16.03
C ALA A 164 1.30 -25.76 -16.40
N ASP A 165 1.17 -26.11 -17.68
CA ASP A 165 0.14 -27.05 -18.09
C ASP A 165 0.33 -28.43 -17.45
N ALA A 166 -0.74 -29.22 -17.37
CA ALA A 166 -0.69 -30.55 -16.79
C ALA A 166 0.25 -31.45 -17.62
N ASP A 167 1.05 -32.24 -16.93
CA ASP A 167 1.92 -33.22 -17.56
C ASP A 167 1.12 -34.41 -18.09
N SER A 168 1.63 -35.08 -19.16
CA SER A 168 0.96 -36.21 -19.77
C SER A 168 0.77 -37.41 -18.83
N ASP A 169 1.55 -37.45 -17.74
CA ASP A 169 1.54 -38.55 -16.77
C ASP A 169 0.55 -38.32 -15.61
N TRP A 170 -0.16 -37.17 -15.63
CA TRP A 170 -1.18 -36.90 -14.62
C TRP A 170 -2.42 -37.75 -14.85
N PRO A 171 -3.13 -38.16 -13.77
CA PRO A 171 -4.40 -38.83 -13.90
C PRO A 171 -5.37 -38.00 -14.74
N GLU A 172 -6.12 -38.63 -15.66
CA GLU A 172 -7.13 -37.92 -16.44
C GLU A 172 -8.20 -37.25 -15.57
N ASP A 173 -8.44 -37.79 -14.36
CA ASP A 173 -9.41 -37.32 -13.38
C ASP A 173 -8.81 -36.38 -12.29
N TRP A 174 -7.61 -35.83 -12.51
CA TRP A 174 -6.93 -35.03 -11.49
C TRP A 174 -7.74 -33.82 -10.98
N GLU A 175 -8.49 -33.17 -11.85
CA GLU A 175 -9.38 -32.06 -11.44
C GLU A 175 -10.51 -32.56 -10.54
N ALA A 176 -11.11 -33.71 -10.85
CA ALA A 176 -12.17 -34.29 -10.05
C ALA A 176 -11.69 -34.68 -8.63
N ARG A 177 -10.43 -35.10 -8.51
CA ARG A 177 -9.83 -35.43 -7.20
C ARG A 177 -9.65 -34.21 -6.29
N LEU A 178 -9.62 -33.00 -6.84
CA LEU A 178 -9.57 -31.78 -6.03
C LEU A 178 -10.90 -31.49 -5.33
N VAL A 179 -12.00 -32.04 -5.84
CA VAL A 179 -13.35 -31.87 -5.25
C VAL A 179 -13.46 -32.62 -3.93
N ASP A 180 -12.67 -33.68 -3.74
CA ASP A 180 -12.64 -34.44 -2.50
C ASP A 180 -11.85 -33.75 -1.37
N TRP A 181 -11.21 -32.62 -1.65
CA TRP A 181 -10.49 -31.86 -0.64
C TRP A 181 -11.46 -31.03 0.20
N GLU A 182 -11.18 -30.94 1.50
CA GLU A 182 -11.94 -30.08 2.40
C GLU A 182 -11.86 -28.63 1.93
N ALA A 183 -13.02 -28.05 1.64
CA ALA A 183 -13.09 -26.64 1.22
C ALA A 183 -12.79 -25.72 2.41
N PRO A 184 -12.02 -24.65 2.21
CA PRO A 184 -11.81 -23.67 3.26
C PRO A 184 -13.12 -22.93 3.59
N THR A 185 -13.28 -22.58 4.86
CA THR A 185 -14.40 -21.82 5.39
C THR A 185 -13.99 -20.40 5.75
N ARG A 186 -14.93 -19.58 6.19
CA ARG A 186 -14.65 -18.22 6.69
C ARG A 186 -13.62 -18.19 7.81
N ASP A 187 -13.64 -19.19 8.69
CA ASP A 187 -12.76 -19.27 9.86
C ASP A 187 -11.39 -19.89 9.53
N SER A 188 -11.23 -20.46 8.34
CA SER A 188 -9.95 -21.03 7.91
C SER A 188 -8.89 -19.93 7.79
N LEU A 189 -7.72 -20.16 8.40
CA LEU A 189 -6.54 -19.32 8.26
C LEU A 189 -5.99 -19.51 6.84
N PHE A 190 -5.81 -18.41 6.10
CA PHE A 190 -5.23 -18.48 4.76
C PHE A 190 -3.89 -17.79 4.66
N GLU A 191 -3.59 -16.83 5.55
CA GLU A 191 -2.35 -16.05 5.49
C GLU A 191 -1.85 -15.67 6.88
N ILE A 192 -0.52 -15.73 7.06
CA ILE A 192 0.21 -15.09 8.14
C ILE A 192 0.96 -13.92 7.54
N HIS A 193 0.44 -12.72 7.73
CA HIS A 193 0.98 -11.51 7.13
C HIS A 193 1.97 -10.81 8.04
N PHE A 194 3.27 -10.84 7.69
CA PHE A 194 4.30 -10.17 8.47
C PHE A 194 4.34 -8.68 8.19
N THR A 195 4.05 -7.90 9.22
CA THR A 195 4.15 -6.45 9.14
C THR A 195 5.58 -6.00 9.39
N SER A 196 6.03 -5.00 8.63
CA SER A 196 7.30 -4.32 8.88
C SER A 196 7.21 -3.44 10.12
N GLY A 197 7.13 -4.05 11.28
CA GLY A 197 7.22 -3.31 12.54
C GLY A 197 8.50 -2.48 12.58
N THR A 198 8.44 -1.32 13.22
CA THR A 198 9.64 -0.48 13.50
C THR A 198 10.58 -1.14 14.49
N THR A 199 10.23 -2.32 15.00
CA THR A 199 10.99 -3.15 15.93
C THR A 199 11.70 -4.28 15.18
N ALA A 200 12.82 -4.75 15.72
CA ALA A 200 13.65 -5.82 15.13
C ALA A 200 12.92 -7.16 14.93
N ASP A 201 11.75 -7.35 15.54
CA ASP A 201 10.97 -8.57 15.52
C ASP A 201 9.73 -8.45 14.64
N PRO A 202 9.68 -9.18 13.50
CA PRO A 202 8.50 -9.18 12.63
C PRO A 202 7.34 -9.92 13.31
N LYS A 203 6.13 -9.32 13.29
CA LYS A 203 4.91 -9.92 13.84
C LYS A 203 4.04 -10.46 12.71
N GLY A 204 3.66 -11.72 12.80
CA GLY A 204 2.80 -12.38 11.82
C GLY A 204 1.32 -12.25 12.18
N VAL A 205 0.58 -11.42 11.49
CA VAL A 205 -0.87 -11.23 11.68
C VAL A 205 -1.63 -12.41 11.11
N LEU A 206 -2.54 -12.99 11.88
CA LEU A 206 -3.38 -14.12 11.49
C LEU A 206 -4.59 -13.62 10.68
N LEU A 207 -4.68 -13.97 9.41
CA LEU A 207 -5.78 -13.56 8.53
C LEU A 207 -6.60 -14.77 8.07
N THR A 208 -7.91 -14.73 8.36
CA THR A 208 -8.88 -15.72 7.90
C THR A 208 -9.56 -15.26 6.61
N HIS A 209 -10.14 -16.20 5.87
CA HIS A 209 -10.98 -15.89 4.71
C HIS A 209 -12.10 -14.90 5.09
N GLY A 210 -12.71 -15.08 6.27
CA GLY A 210 -13.78 -14.22 6.78
C GLY A 210 -13.35 -12.78 7.00
N ASN A 211 -12.15 -12.52 7.51
CA ASN A 211 -11.63 -11.17 7.70
C ASN A 211 -11.60 -10.40 6.38
N LEU A 212 -11.09 -11.04 5.31
CA LEU A 212 -11.00 -10.39 4.01
C LEU A 212 -12.33 -10.28 3.29
N LEU A 213 -13.16 -11.32 3.31
CA LEU A 213 -14.49 -11.26 2.71
C LEU A 213 -15.33 -10.14 3.34
N TYR A 214 -15.21 -9.93 4.65
CA TYR A 214 -15.86 -8.80 5.31
C TYR A 214 -15.34 -7.47 4.78
N THR A 215 -14.02 -7.30 4.72
CA THR A 215 -13.38 -6.06 4.23
C THR A 215 -13.70 -5.80 2.75
N MET A 216 -13.77 -6.85 1.92
CA MET A 216 -14.21 -6.73 0.51
C MET A 216 -15.67 -6.25 0.40
N GLY A 217 -16.55 -6.74 1.28
CA GLY A 217 -17.94 -6.30 1.33
C GLY A 217 -18.09 -4.82 1.66
N MET A 218 -17.21 -4.29 2.49
CA MET A 218 -17.14 -2.85 2.76
C MET A 218 -16.66 -2.08 1.51
N PHE A 219 -15.60 -2.54 0.87
CA PHE A 219 -15.05 -1.91 -0.34
C PHE A 219 -16.11 -1.73 -1.43
N ALA A 220 -16.99 -2.73 -1.60
CA ALA A 220 -18.08 -2.67 -2.56
C ALA A 220 -19.09 -1.53 -2.29
N LYS A 221 -19.21 -1.07 -1.03
CA LYS A 221 -20.11 0.03 -0.65
C LYS A 221 -19.49 1.41 -0.86
N LEU A 222 -18.16 1.50 -0.98
CA LEU A 222 -17.43 2.77 -1.12
C LEU A 222 -17.37 3.27 -2.56
N LEU A 223 -17.46 2.36 -3.51
CA LEU A 223 -17.18 2.62 -4.91
C LEU A 223 -18.46 2.50 -5.74
N ARG A 224 -18.59 3.36 -6.75
CA ARG A 224 -19.67 3.23 -7.73
C ARG A 224 -19.46 1.97 -8.54
N PRO A 225 -20.49 1.14 -8.71
CA PRO A 225 -20.41 -0.01 -9.59
C PRO A 225 -20.05 0.41 -11.01
N ARG A 226 -18.94 -0.10 -11.51
CA ARG A 226 -18.45 0.12 -12.87
C ARG A 226 -17.37 -0.88 -13.21
N HIS A 227 -17.08 -1.01 -14.49
CA HIS A 227 -15.93 -1.80 -14.90
C HIS A 227 -14.63 -1.08 -14.49
N LEU A 228 -13.86 -1.71 -13.63
CA LEU A 228 -12.59 -1.18 -13.17
C LEU A 228 -11.44 -1.75 -14.00
N ARG A 229 -10.52 -0.87 -14.37
CA ARG A 229 -9.23 -1.21 -14.94
C ARG A 229 -8.14 -0.65 -14.04
N LEU A 230 -7.37 -1.55 -13.44
CA LEU A 230 -6.36 -1.23 -12.45
C LEU A 230 -4.97 -1.55 -13.00
N VAL A 231 -4.04 -0.65 -12.74
CA VAL A 231 -2.62 -0.95 -12.83
C VAL A 231 -2.13 -1.25 -11.41
N SER A 232 -1.67 -2.48 -11.21
CA SER A 232 -1.11 -2.95 -9.95
C SER A 232 0.31 -2.41 -9.80
N ILE A 233 0.52 -1.52 -8.84
CA ILE A 233 1.80 -0.83 -8.61
C ILE A 233 2.40 -1.12 -7.24
N LEU A 234 1.57 -1.58 -6.30
CA LEU A 234 2.03 -2.04 -5.00
C LEU A 234 2.37 -3.54 -5.07
N PRO A 235 3.30 -4.04 -4.24
CA PRO A 235 3.58 -5.47 -4.19
C PRO A 235 2.39 -6.28 -3.64
N LEU A 236 2.13 -7.45 -4.22
CA LEU A 236 1.13 -8.41 -3.69
C LEU A 236 1.51 -9.00 -2.33
N SER A 237 2.73 -8.75 -1.84
CA SER A 237 3.10 -9.01 -0.45
C SER A 237 2.45 -8.02 0.54
N HIS A 238 1.63 -7.07 0.07
CA HIS A 238 0.87 -6.13 0.90
C HIS A 238 -0.62 -6.39 0.84
N LEU A 239 -1.26 -6.43 1.99
CA LEU A 239 -2.69 -6.71 2.12
C LEU A 239 -3.57 -5.73 1.34
N LEU A 240 -3.21 -4.44 1.28
CA LEU A 240 -3.95 -3.45 0.51
C LEU A 240 -4.02 -3.83 -0.99
N GLU A 241 -2.91 -4.27 -1.57
CA GLU A 241 -2.86 -4.69 -2.96
C GLU A 241 -3.62 -5.98 -3.18
N GLN A 242 -3.45 -6.97 -2.30
CA GLN A 242 -4.22 -8.22 -2.36
C GLN A 242 -5.72 -7.94 -2.28
N LEU A 243 -6.14 -7.13 -1.32
CA LEU A 243 -7.54 -6.80 -1.10
C LEU A 243 -8.15 -6.12 -2.33
N SER A 244 -7.49 -5.08 -2.85
CA SER A 244 -8.07 -4.20 -3.86
C SER A 244 -7.96 -4.76 -5.28
N THR A 245 -6.80 -5.29 -5.66
CA THR A 245 -6.55 -5.75 -7.02
C THR A 245 -6.83 -7.24 -7.17
N LEU A 246 -6.38 -8.08 -6.23
CA LEU A 246 -6.54 -9.51 -6.36
C LEU A 246 -7.97 -9.94 -5.96
N PHE A 247 -8.37 -9.76 -4.71
CA PHE A 247 -9.63 -10.34 -4.23
C PHE A 247 -10.86 -9.53 -4.69
N TYR A 248 -10.91 -8.24 -4.38
CA TYR A 248 -12.03 -7.39 -4.80
C TYR A 248 -12.07 -7.23 -6.33
N GLY A 249 -10.91 -7.02 -6.97
CA GLY A 249 -10.82 -6.94 -8.43
C GLY A 249 -11.36 -8.20 -9.12
N THR A 250 -11.02 -9.39 -8.61
CA THR A 250 -11.57 -10.67 -9.12
C THR A 250 -13.08 -10.74 -8.93
N MET A 251 -13.58 -10.39 -7.73
CA MET A 251 -15.00 -10.45 -7.41
C MET A 251 -15.86 -9.62 -8.38
N ILE A 252 -15.41 -8.44 -8.76
CA ILE A 252 -16.15 -7.54 -9.66
C ILE A 252 -15.76 -7.67 -11.14
N GLY A 253 -14.91 -8.62 -11.50
CA GLY A 253 -14.43 -8.83 -12.86
C GLY A 253 -13.61 -7.66 -13.40
N ALA A 254 -12.80 -7.03 -12.58
CA ALA A 254 -11.89 -5.96 -13.01
C ALA A 254 -10.79 -6.49 -13.93
N GLU A 255 -10.28 -5.62 -14.79
CA GLU A 255 -9.04 -5.87 -15.52
C GLU A 255 -7.87 -5.34 -14.69
N VAL A 256 -6.94 -6.20 -14.30
CA VAL A 256 -5.76 -5.87 -13.49
C VAL A 256 -4.51 -6.14 -14.30
N VAL A 257 -3.66 -5.13 -14.49
CA VAL A 257 -2.37 -5.27 -15.15
C VAL A 257 -1.25 -5.09 -14.14
N PHE A 258 -0.46 -6.14 -13.95
CA PHE A 258 0.75 -6.11 -13.14
C PHE A 258 1.88 -5.47 -13.94
N VAL A 259 2.62 -4.55 -13.33
CA VAL A 259 3.75 -3.86 -13.94
C VAL A 259 5.03 -4.25 -13.20
N ARG A 260 5.95 -4.91 -13.91
CA ARG A 260 7.27 -5.31 -13.36
C ARG A 260 8.27 -4.15 -13.44
N SER A 261 7.87 -2.96 -13.03
CA SER A 261 8.75 -1.81 -12.98
C SER A 261 8.35 -0.90 -11.83
N ARG A 262 9.35 -0.30 -11.21
CA ARG A 262 9.18 0.77 -10.22
C ARG A 262 9.41 2.15 -10.83
N ASN A 263 9.78 2.20 -12.11
CA ASN A 263 9.97 3.44 -12.83
C ASN A 263 8.60 4.08 -13.11
N LEU A 264 8.37 5.28 -12.58
CA LEU A 264 7.13 6.04 -12.76
C LEU A 264 6.78 6.27 -14.23
N ARG A 265 7.79 6.35 -15.11
CA ARG A 265 7.58 6.48 -16.55
C ARG A 265 6.93 5.22 -17.11
N VAL A 266 7.48 4.04 -16.80
CA VAL A 266 6.93 2.74 -17.25
C VAL A 266 5.53 2.53 -16.69
N ILE A 267 5.30 2.86 -15.42
CA ILE A 267 3.97 2.79 -14.79
C ILE A 267 2.99 3.74 -15.50
N SER A 268 3.39 4.98 -15.80
CA SER A 268 2.54 5.94 -16.52
C SER A 268 2.25 5.49 -17.96
N GLU A 269 3.21 4.89 -18.65
CA GLU A 269 3.03 4.30 -19.98
C GLU A 269 2.04 3.12 -19.92
N ALA A 270 2.18 2.23 -18.93
CA ALA A 270 1.23 1.13 -18.70
C ALA A 270 -0.19 1.64 -18.42
N MET A 271 -0.33 2.69 -17.61
CA MET A 271 -1.63 3.35 -17.37
C MET A 271 -2.22 3.95 -18.67
N GLY A 272 -1.36 4.48 -19.55
CA GLY A 272 -1.77 5.01 -20.85
C GLY A 272 -2.28 3.94 -21.81
N GLU A 273 -1.62 2.79 -21.84
CA GLU A 273 -1.98 1.67 -22.72
C GLU A 273 -3.21 0.90 -22.24
N LEU A 274 -3.34 0.70 -20.93
CA LEU A 274 -4.52 0.07 -20.30
C LEU A 274 -5.60 1.08 -20.09
N PRO A 275 -5.87 2.13 -20.56
CA PRO A 275 -6.73 3.23 -20.14
C PRO A 275 -7.27 3.05 -18.69
N ALA A 276 -6.34 3.04 -17.72
CA ALA A 276 -6.65 2.77 -16.31
C ALA A 276 -7.71 3.74 -15.76
N THR A 277 -8.69 3.19 -15.05
CA THR A 277 -9.76 3.98 -14.42
C THR A 277 -9.49 4.24 -12.95
N VAL A 278 -8.76 3.34 -12.30
CA VAL A 278 -8.45 3.39 -10.86
C VAL A 278 -6.98 3.10 -10.62
N VAL A 279 -6.42 3.80 -9.66
CA VAL A 279 -5.09 3.53 -9.09
C VAL A 279 -5.24 3.31 -7.59
N VAL A 280 -4.66 2.23 -7.09
CA VAL A 280 -4.48 1.98 -5.66
C VAL A 280 -3.06 2.39 -5.29
N ALA A 281 -2.92 3.32 -4.37
CA ALA A 281 -1.61 3.90 -4.07
C ALA A 281 -1.49 4.33 -2.61
N THR A 282 -0.29 4.24 -2.06
CA THR A 282 0.02 4.93 -0.81
C THR A 282 0.18 6.44 -1.08
N PRO A 283 -0.02 7.31 -0.07
CA PRO A 283 0.23 8.74 -0.22
C PRO A 283 1.60 9.08 -0.81
N GLN A 284 2.65 8.33 -0.45
CA GLN A 284 4.00 8.52 -0.98
C GLN A 284 4.07 8.27 -2.51
N VAL A 285 3.34 7.30 -3.01
CA VAL A 285 3.26 7.05 -4.46
C VAL A 285 2.51 8.18 -5.17
N LEU A 286 1.42 8.69 -4.56
CA LEU A 286 0.69 9.85 -5.10
C LEU A 286 1.56 11.11 -5.12
N GLU A 287 2.37 11.31 -4.08
CA GLU A 287 3.34 12.40 -4.00
C GLU A 287 4.40 12.31 -5.11
N LEU A 288 4.92 11.09 -5.37
CA LEU A 288 5.86 10.86 -6.47
C LEU A 288 5.27 11.23 -7.84
N PHE A 289 4.03 10.81 -8.13
CA PHE A 289 3.33 11.19 -9.35
C PHE A 289 3.12 12.69 -9.43
N TRP A 290 2.65 13.31 -8.32
CA TRP A 290 2.45 14.75 -8.24
C TRP A 290 3.76 15.52 -8.46
N GLY A 291 4.84 15.11 -7.80
CA GLY A 291 6.16 15.68 -7.98
C GLY A 291 6.65 15.58 -9.43
N GLY A 292 6.39 14.45 -10.10
CA GLY A 292 6.67 14.27 -11.53
C GLY A 292 5.92 15.26 -12.41
N ILE A 293 4.63 15.46 -12.15
CA ILE A 293 3.80 16.45 -12.85
C ILE A 293 4.36 17.86 -12.64
N MET A 294 4.65 18.23 -11.39
CA MET A 294 5.10 19.58 -11.06
C MET A 294 6.51 19.88 -11.60
N ARG A 295 7.41 18.89 -11.66
CA ARG A 295 8.71 19.04 -12.34
C ARG A 295 8.54 19.42 -13.82
N GLU A 296 7.61 18.77 -14.52
CA GLU A 296 7.35 19.09 -15.92
C GLU A 296 6.69 20.47 -16.10
N VAL A 297 5.77 20.83 -15.20
CA VAL A 297 5.13 22.17 -15.17
C VAL A 297 6.19 23.25 -14.96
N ARG A 298 7.13 23.04 -14.02
CA ARG A 298 8.24 23.96 -13.71
C ARG A 298 9.19 24.11 -14.90
N LYS A 299 9.60 23.01 -15.53
CA LYS A 299 10.44 23.06 -16.74
C LYS A 299 9.84 23.91 -17.86
N ARG A 300 8.52 24.04 -17.91
CA ARG A 300 7.78 24.84 -18.90
C ARG A 300 7.44 26.25 -18.44
N GLY A 301 7.77 26.63 -17.20
CA GLY A 301 7.43 27.94 -16.63
C GLY A 301 5.91 28.16 -16.45
N LEU A 302 5.13 27.08 -16.26
CA LEU A 302 3.66 27.14 -16.22
C LEU A 302 3.09 27.07 -14.79
N GLU A 303 3.88 27.16 -13.73
CA GLU A 303 3.46 26.99 -12.33
C GLU A 303 2.31 27.91 -11.96
N SER A 304 2.46 29.22 -12.17
CA SER A 304 1.41 30.19 -11.85
C SER A 304 0.13 29.98 -12.67
N THR A 305 0.26 29.44 -13.89
CA THR A 305 -0.88 29.15 -14.76
C THR A 305 -1.64 27.91 -14.26
N VAL A 306 -0.92 26.86 -13.92
CA VAL A 306 -1.50 25.61 -13.36
C VAL A 306 -2.17 25.91 -12.03
N GLU A 307 -1.55 26.68 -11.14
CA GLU A 307 -2.12 27.04 -9.85
C GLU A 307 -3.41 27.87 -9.97
N ARG A 308 -3.45 28.84 -10.91
CA ARG A 308 -4.69 29.58 -11.23
C ARG A 308 -5.77 28.67 -11.80
N ALA A 309 -5.38 27.75 -12.68
CA ALA A 309 -6.32 26.78 -13.26
C ALA A 309 -6.89 25.84 -12.19
N ARG A 310 -6.07 25.31 -11.27
CA ARG A 310 -6.51 24.49 -10.13
C ARG A 310 -7.53 25.24 -9.27
N ARG A 311 -7.23 26.47 -8.86
CA ARG A 311 -8.16 27.29 -8.07
C ARG A 311 -9.49 27.55 -8.80
N ALA A 312 -9.47 27.75 -10.10
CA ALA A 312 -10.68 27.90 -10.90
C ALA A 312 -11.46 26.56 -10.99
N ALA A 313 -10.74 25.45 -11.15
CA ALA A 313 -11.31 24.11 -11.26
C ALA A 313 -12.11 23.69 -10.02
N ARG A 314 -11.73 24.12 -8.81
CA ARG A 314 -12.45 23.80 -7.55
C ARG A 314 -13.95 24.13 -7.60
N ARG A 315 -14.34 25.12 -8.43
CA ARG A 315 -15.75 25.54 -8.59
C ARG A 315 -16.49 24.74 -9.66
N LEU A 316 -15.82 23.83 -10.35
CA LEU A 316 -16.38 23.06 -11.45
C LEU A 316 -16.67 21.62 -11.04
N PRO A 317 -17.69 20.97 -11.62
CA PRO A 317 -17.89 19.54 -11.52
C PRO A 317 -16.66 18.76 -12.03
N TYR A 318 -16.38 17.59 -11.47
CA TYR A 318 -15.21 16.77 -11.81
C TYR A 318 -15.03 16.52 -13.31
N ARG A 319 -16.11 16.27 -14.05
CA ARG A 319 -16.06 16.08 -15.51
C ARG A 319 -15.48 17.30 -16.23
N LEU A 320 -15.81 18.52 -15.80
CA LEU A 320 -15.29 19.75 -16.40
C LEU A 320 -13.84 20.01 -15.96
N ARG A 321 -13.45 19.67 -14.74
CA ARG A 321 -12.05 19.70 -14.29
C ARG A 321 -11.20 18.80 -15.19
N ARG A 322 -11.63 17.56 -15.44
CA ARG A 322 -10.94 16.62 -16.35
C ARG A 322 -10.78 17.18 -17.76
N LEU A 323 -11.79 17.86 -18.28
CA LEU A 323 -11.70 18.50 -19.60
C LEU A 323 -10.67 19.64 -19.59
N MET A 324 -10.63 20.45 -18.53
CA MET A 324 -9.65 21.53 -18.35
C MET A 324 -8.22 20.99 -18.33
N PHE A 325 -7.98 19.86 -17.66
CA PHE A 325 -6.67 19.21 -17.55
C PHE A 325 -6.48 18.03 -18.50
N ARG A 326 -7.18 18.02 -19.64
CA ARG A 326 -7.19 16.90 -20.61
C ARG A 326 -5.79 16.44 -21.03
N SER A 327 -4.87 17.35 -21.28
CA SER A 327 -3.50 17.02 -21.69
C SER A 327 -2.73 16.24 -20.61
N LEU A 328 -3.02 16.51 -19.33
CA LEU A 328 -2.47 15.77 -18.23
C LEU A 328 -3.13 14.38 -18.11
N HIS A 329 -4.46 14.32 -18.20
CA HIS A 329 -5.18 13.05 -18.17
C HIS A 329 -4.75 12.09 -19.28
N GLN A 330 -4.43 12.60 -20.48
CA GLN A 330 -3.94 11.79 -21.59
C GLN A 330 -2.63 11.03 -21.25
N ARG A 331 -1.80 11.54 -20.34
CA ARG A 331 -0.59 10.85 -19.89
C ARG A 331 -0.91 9.63 -19.03
N PHE A 332 -2.07 9.60 -18.40
CA PHE A 332 -2.60 8.48 -17.61
C PHE A 332 -3.70 7.72 -18.39
N GLY A 333 -3.63 7.70 -19.74
CA GLY A 333 -4.60 7.02 -20.57
C GLY A 333 -5.96 7.72 -20.73
N GLY A 334 -6.15 8.89 -20.15
CA GLY A 334 -7.36 9.71 -20.28
C GLY A 334 -8.58 9.24 -19.48
N HIS A 335 -8.48 8.14 -18.76
CA HIS A 335 -9.60 7.49 -18.08
C HIS A 335 -9.50 7.45 -16.55
N LEU A 336 -8.37 7.84 -15.98
CA LEU A 336 -8.18 7.85 -14.51
C LEU A 336 -9.19 8.80 -13.87
N ASP A 337 -10.10 8.29 -13.08
CA ASP A 337 -11.14 9.05 -12.38
C ASP A 337 -11.17 8.81 -10.87
N LEU A 338 -10.47 7.78 -10.38
CA LEU A 338 -10.43 7.42 -8.97
C LEU A 338 -9.02 7.03 -8.53
N VAL A 339 -8.66 7.49 -7.35
CA VAL A 339 -7.53 6.99 -6.58
C VAL A 339 -8.05 6.44 -5.26
N ILE A 340 -7.61 5.24 -4.89
CA ILE A 340 -7.83 4.66 -3.57
C ILE A 340 -6.52 4.76 -2.82
N SER A 341 -6.51 5.54 -1.73
CA SER A 341 -5.31 5.80 -0.95
C SER A 341 -5.44 5.25 0.47
N SER A 342 -4.45 4.51 0.94
CA SER A 342 -4.41 3.96 2.29
C SER A 342 -2.98 3.67 2.73
N GLY A 343 -2.82 3.24 3.98
CA GLY A 343 -1.56 2.76 4.53
C GLY A 343 -0.70 3.82 5.19
N SER A 344 -0.94 5.10 4.99
CA SER A 344 -0.30 6.21 5.72
C SER A 344 -1.14 7.48 5.64
N TYR A 345 -0.75 8.50 6.38
CA TYR A 345 -1.41 9.81 6.35
C TYR A 345 -1.32 10.44 4.95
N LEU A 346 -2.46 10.89 4.43
CA LEU A 346 -2.55 11.63 3.17
C LEU A 346 -2.71 13.12 3.48
N PRO A 347 -1.72 13.96 3.11
CA PRO A 347 -1.85 15.41 3.28
C PRO A 347 -3.08 15.96 2.56
N PRO A 348 -3.87 16.83 3.19
CA PRO A 348 -5.07 17.42 2.58
C PRO A 348 -4.77 18.14 1.26
N GLU A 349 -3.62 18.81 1.18
CA GLU A 349 -3.15 19.55 0.00
C GLU A 349 -2.87 18.62 -1.19
N LEU A 350 -2.30 17.42 -0.91
CA LEU A 350 -2.04 16.41 -1.93
C LEU A 350 -3.37 15.81 -2.44
N GLN A 351 -4.29 15.48 -1.54
CA GLN A 351 -5.64 15.06 -1.92
C GLN A 351 -6.31 16.12 -2.80
N GLN A 352 -6.36 17.38 -2.33
CA GLN A 352 -6.95 18.49 -3.06
C GLN A 352 -6.28 18.71 -4.41
N ALA A 353 -4.96 18.49 -4.50
CA ALA A 353 -4.24 18.63 -5.76
C ALA A 353 -4.74 17.67 -6.83
N TRP A 354 -4.97 16.41 -6.48
CA TRP A 354 -5.55 15.41 -7.39
C TRP A 354 -7.01 15.70 -7.71
N GLU A 355 -7.80 16.11 -6.73
CA GLU A 355 -9.20 16.46 -6.95
C GLU A 355 -9.40 17.73 -7.80
N ASP A 356 -8.51 18.71 -7.70
CA ASP A 356 -8.50 19.87 -8.61
C ASP A 356 -8.35 19.45 -10.07
N LEU A 357 -7.63 18.34 -10.34
CA LEU A 357 -7.50 17.76 -11.68
C LEU A 357 -8.75 16.98 -12.14
N GLY A 358 -9.70 16.73 -11.24
CA GLY A 358 -10.91 15.96 -11.53
C GLY A 358 -10.75 14.46 -11.30
N VAL A 359 -9.81 14.05 -10.46
CA VAL A 359 -9.65 12.68 -9.97
C VAL A 359 -10.17 12.62 -8.54
N VAL A 360 -11.15 11.74 -8.27
CA VAL A 360 -11.65 11.52 -6.91
C VAL A 360 -10.60 10.77 -6.09
N VAL A 361 -10.39 11.17 -4.85
CA VAL A 361 -9.48 10.47 -3.94
C VAL A 361 -10.25 9.93 -2.74
N VAL A 362 -10.38 8.61 -2.69
CA VAL A 362 -11.00 7.89 -1.56
C VAL A 362 -9.90 7.41 -0.63
N GLN A 363 -10.01 7.72 0.65
CA GLN A 363 -9.11 7.25 1.69
C GLN A 363 -9.73 6.12 2.48
N GLY A 364 -8.90 5.12 2.84
CA GLY A 364 -9.26 4.09 3.80
C GLY A 364 -8.28 4.10 4.99
N TYR A 365 -8.81 4.03 6.21
CA TYR A 365 -8.06 3.91 7.44
C TYR A 365 -8.24 2.52 8.05
N GLY A 366 -7.12 1.91 8.38
CA GLY A 366 -7.04 0.59 8.96
C GLY A 366 -5.60 0.11 9.08
N SER A 367 -5.44 -1.14 9.39
CA SER A 367 -4.14 -1.83 9.47
C SER A 367 -4.27 -3.26 8.97
N THR A 368 -3.16 -3.99 8.88
CA THR A 368 -3.19 -5.41 8.54
C THR A 368 -4.05 -6.21 9.52
N GLU A 369 -4.03 -5.82 10.79
CA GLU A 369 -4.74 -6.50 11.88
C GLU A 369 -6.26 -6.22 11.89
N VAL A 370 -6.72 -5.19 11.20
CA VAL A 370 -8.11 -4.72 11.28
C VAL A 370 -8.82 -4.74 9.92
N GLY A 371 -8.04 -4.76 8.83
CA GLY A 371 -8.56 -4.43 7.51
C GLY A 371 -8.88 -2.93 7.41
N PHE A 372 -10.05 -2.57 6.90
CA PHE A 372 -10.55 -1.20 6.92
C PHE A 372 -11.59 -1.01 8.03
N ALA A 373 -11.43 0.02 8.85
CA ALA A 373 -12.37 0.40 9.90
C ALA A 373 -13.18 1.64 9.53
N VAL A 374 -12.52 2.61 8.90
CA VAL A 374 -13.09 3.90 8.51
C VAL A 374 -12.65 4.19 7.09
N ALA A 375 -13.52 4.73 6.26
CA ALA A 375 -13.16 5.19 4.93
C ALA A 375 -14.08 6.30 4.43
N ASN A 376 -13.55 7.07 3.51
CA ASN A 376 -14.32 7.90 2.59
C ASN A 376 -14.97 7.04 1.51
N ASP A 377 -15.94 7.61 0.82
CA ASP A 377 -16.54 7.02 -0.38
C ASP A 377 -16.50 8.01 -1.56
N GLU A 378 -16.94 7.58 -2.74
CA GLU A 378 -16.94 8.44 -3.94
C GLU A 378 -17.92 9.61 -3.88
N TRP A 379 -18.80 9.66 -2.90
CA TRP A 379 -19.81 10.72 -2.73
C TRP A 379 -19.45 11.67 -1.59
N HIS A 380 -18.64 11.20 -0.62
CA HIS A 380 -18.21 11.94 0.56
C HIS A 380 -16.74 11.66 0.87
N HIS A 381 -15.86 12.59 0.48
CA HIS A 381 -14.39 12.45 0.61
C HIS A 381 -13.73 13.79 0.98
N PRO A 382 -14.09 14.39 2.14
CA PRO A 382 -13.53 15.67 2.56
C PRO A 382 -12.02 15.55 2.81
N ALA A 383 -11.26 16.52 2.29
CA ALA A 383 -9.81 16.53 2.46
C ALA A 383 -9.41 16.65 3.95
N GLY A 384 -8.41 15.87 4.36
CA GLY A 384 -7.92 15.83 5.74
C GLY A 384 -8.74 14.97 6.70
N LEU A 385 -9.81 14.32 6.23
CA LEU A 385 -10.62 13.39 7.00
C LEU A 385 -10.58 12.01 6.33
N VAL A 386 -10.53 10.96 7.13
CA VAL A 386 -10.49 9.58 6.60
C VAL A 386 -11.87 8.98 6.40
N GLY A 387 -12.94 9.74 6.68
CA GLY A 387 -14.32 9.36 6.44
C GLY A 387 -15.04 8.82 7.65
N ARG A 388 -16.00 7.92 7.42
CA ARG A 388 -16.95 7.44 8.42
C ARG A 388 -16.74 5.98 8.77
N VAL A 389 -17.21 5.60 9.96
CA VAL A 389 -17.22 4.21 10.40
C VAL A 389 -18.17 3.40 9.53
N HIS A 390 -17.75 2.22 9.12
CA HIS A 390 -18.57 1.33 8.31
C HIS A 390 -19.51 0.48 9.13
N GLU A 391 -20.60 0.06 8.50
CA GLU A 391 -21.57 -0.87 9.07
C GLU A 391 -20.90 -2.17 9.52
N GLY A 392 -21.13 -2.58 10.77
CA GLY A 392 -20.56 -3.78 11.37
C GLY A 392 -19.18 -3.60 11.98
N VAL A 393 -18.56 -2.43 11.83
CA VAL A 393 -17.37 -2.01 12.59
C VAL A 393 -17.81 -1.07 13.70
N GLU A 394 -17.21 -1.20 14.85
CA GLU A 394 -17.32 -0.25 15.94
C GLU A 394 -15.98 0.44 16.13
N VAL A 395 -16.00 1.77 16.27
CA VAL A 395 -14.81 2.58 16.53
C VAL A 395 -15.10 3.48 17.71
N ARG A 396 -14.18 3.53 18.68
CA ARG A 396 -14.25 4.46 19.80
C ARG A 396 -12.92 5.20 19.96
N ILE A 397 -12.99 6.36 20.55
CA ILE A 397 -11.82 7.13 20.97
C ILE A 397 -11.69 6.98 22.48
N GLU A 398 -10.53 6.50 22.94
CA GLU A 398 -10.24 6.39 24.36
C GLU A 398 -10.10 7.81 24.95
N PRO A 399 -10.88 8.16 26.02
CA PRO A 399 -10.99 9.56 26.47
C PRO A 399 -9.71 10.19 26.99
N GLU A 400 -8.80 9.41 27.60
CA GLU A 400 -7.59 9.95 28.23
C GLU A 400 -6.44 10.12 27.23
N SER A 401 -6.23 9.14 26.37
CA SER A 401 -5.11 9.13 25.41
C SER A 401 -5.48 9.64 24.01
N GLY A 402 -6.78 9.69 23.68
CA GLY A 402 -7.26 9.93 22.32
C GLY A 402 -7.03 8.74 21.38
N GLU A 403 -6.67 7.55 21.91
CA GLU A 403 -6.38 6.37 21.11
C GLU A 403 -7.62 5.87 20.38
N ILE A 404 -7.48 5.61 19.10
CA ILE A 404 -8.52 4.96 18.29
C ILE A 404 -8.52 3.47 18.59
N GLN A 405 -9.68 2.94 18.94
CA GLN A 405 -9.88 1.52 19.21
C GLN A 405 -10.99 0.98 18.33
N VAL A 406 -10.80 -0.25 17.81
CA VAL A 406 -11.66 -0.85 16.79
C VAL A 406 -12.13 -2.24 17.22
N ARG A 407 -13.38 -2.56 16.89
CA ARG A 407 -13.96 -3.90 17.04
C ARG A 407 -14.81 -4.23 15.82
N GLY A 408 -14.73 -5.45 15.32
CA GLY A 408 -15.54 -5.89 14.18
C GLY A 408 -15.01 -7.17 13.53
N PRO A 409 -15.73 -7.73 12.56
CA PRO A 409 -15.40 -9.00 11.91
C PRO A 409 -14.11 -8.96 11.07
N GLY A 410 -13.64 -7.76 10.68
CA GLY A 410 -12.36 -7.57 9.97
C GLY A 410 -11.15 -7.71 10.87
N VAL A 411 -11.32 -7.61 12.20
CA VAL A 411 -10.22 -7.66 13.17
C VAL A 411 -9.67 -9.07 13.27
N SER A 412 -8.36 -9.21 13.06
CA SER A 412 -7.64 -10.50 13.14
C SER A 412 -7.73 -11.10 14.55
N SER A 413 -7.55 -12.42 14.67
CA SER A 413 -7.53 -13.09 15.97
C SER A 413 -6.28 -12.76 16.80
N GLY A 414 -5.21 -12.26 16.18
CA GLY A 414 -3.97 -11.88 16.86
C GLY A 414 -2.72 -12.16 16.03
N TYR A 415 -1.60 -12.37 16.71
CA TYR A 415 -0.32 -12.64 16.11
C TYR A 415 0.08 -14.11 16.26
N TYR A 416 0.67 -14.66 15.21
CA TYR A 416 1.08 -16.06 15.15
C TYR A 416 2.16 -16.37 16.19
N LYS A 417 1.89 -17.32 17.10
CA LYS A 417 2.77 -17.74 18.22
C LYS A 417 3.29 -16.56 19.08
N ASP A 418 2.49 -15.50 19.23
CA ASP A 418 2.87 -14.32 20.00
C ASP A 418 1.68 -13.85 20.85
N GLU A 419 1.41 -14.57 21.92
CA GLU A 419 0.31 -14.31 22.84
C GLU A 419 0.49 -12.98 23.60
N GLU A 420 1.74 -12.63 23.94
CA GLU A 420 2.06 -11.39 24.65
C GLU A 420 1.64 -10.16 23.84
N ASN A 421 2.09 -10.07 22.60
CA ASN A 421 1.71 -8.98 21.70
C ASN A 421 0.23 -9.04 21.31
N THR A 422 -0.35 -10.24 21.17
CA THR A 422 -1.79 -10.39 20.94
C THR A 422 -2.59 -9.78 22.08
N HIS A 423 -2.23 -10.10 23.32
CA HIS A 423 -2.90 -9.54 24.49
C HIS A 423 -2.66 -8.03 24.63
N ALA A 424 -1.42 -7.58 24.47
CA ALA A 424 -1.05 -6.16 24.54
C ALA A 424 -1.74 -5.29 23.46
N SER A 425 -2.10 -5.89 22.31
CA SER A 425 -2.80 -5.20 21.23
C SER A 425 -4.29 -4.96 21.50
N ARG A 426 -4.82 -5.48 22.61
CA ARG A 426 -6.25 -5.41 22.95
C ARG A 426 -6.47 -4.77 24.31
N THR A 427 -7.65 -4.22 24.48
CA THR A 427 -8.17 -3.81 25.77
C THR A 427 -8.77 -5.02 26.50
N GLU A 428 -9.00 -4.92 27.82
CA GLU A 428 -9.64 -5.96 28.62
C GLU A 428 -11.05 -6.33 28.10
N ASP A 429 -11.77 -5.36 27.53
CA ASP A 429 -13.11 -5.54 26.94
C ASP A 429 -13.05 -5.90 25.42
N GLY A 430 -11.86 -6.27 24.90
CA GLY A 430 -11.65 -6.92 23.60
C GLY A 430 -11.54 -5.99 22.39
N TRP A 431 -11.37 -4.68 22.58
CA TRP A 431 -11.12 -3.74 21.48
C TRP A 431 -9.67 -3.82 21.03
N TYR A 432 -9.44 -3.77 19.72
CA TYR A 432 -8.11 -3.67 19.16
C TYR A 432 -7.59 -2.22 19.26
N ARG A 433 -6.38 -2.06 19.79
CA ARG A 433 -5.69 -0.78 19.93
C ARG A 433 -4.96 -0.43 18.64
N MET A 434 -5.39 0.63 17.96
CA MET A 434 -4.76 1.04 16.69
C MET A 434 -3.38 1.66 16.88
N GLY A 435 -3.10 2.20 18.08
CA GLY A 435 -1.89 2.97 18.35
C GLY A 435 -1.84 4.30 17.61
N ASP A 436 -2.95 4.69 16.98
CA ASP A 436 -3.19 5.99 16.37
C ASP A 436 -4.13 6.80 17.24
N THR A 437 -4.02 8.13 17.19
CA THR A 437 -4.92 9.05 17.87
C THR A 437 -5.78 9.82 16.88
N GLY A 438 -6.98 10.22 17.31
CA GLY A 438 -7.90 10.95 16.45
C GLY A 438 -9.15 11.42 17.19
N GLU A 439 -9.99 12.11 16.46
CA GLU A 439 -11.26 12.64 16.94
C GLU A 439 -12.36 12.54 15.87
N PHE A 440 -13.59 12.39 16.29
CA PHE A 440 -14.73 12.51 15.37
C PHE A 440 -15.17 13.97 15.24
N THR A 441 -15.37 14.41 14.00
CA THR A 441 -16.01 15.70 13.73
C THR A 441 -17.49 15.66 14.11
N ALA A 442 -18.13 16.82 14.16
CA ALA A 442 -19.59 16.93 14.41
C ALA A 442 -20.43 16.17 13.36
N ASP A 443 -19.91 16.00 12.14
CA ASP A 443 -20.57 15.28 11.05
C ASP A 443 -20.28 13.76 11.07
N GLY A 444 -19.49 13.28 12.03
CA GLY A 444 -19.16 11.87 12.22
C GLY A 444 -18.00 11.36 11.38
N ASP A 445 -17.23 12.24 10.74
CA ASP A 445 -16.00 11.87 10.04
C ASP A 445 -14.84 11.78 11.04
N LEU A 446 -13.96 10.80 10.86
CA LEU A 446 -12.75 10.64 11.67
C LEU A 446 -11.61 11.51 11.13
N ARG A 447 -11.00 12.30 12.01
CA ARG A 447 -9.74 13.01 11.80
C ARG A 447 -8.64 12.27 12.54
N LEU A 448 -7.55 11.95 11.86
CA LEU A 448 -6.35 11.41 12.50
C LEU A 448 -5.49 12.56 13.04
N SER A 449 -4.96 12.40 14.24
CA SER A 449 -4.06 13.37 14.88
C SER A 449 -2.60 12.92 14.82
N GLY A 450 -2.31 11.60 14.93
CA GLY A 450 -0.96 11.08 14.86
C GLY A 450 -0.81 9.68 15.43
N ARG A 451 0.44 9.28 15.68
CA ARG A 451 0.79 7.99 16.30
C ARG A 451 1.02 8.16 17.79
N LEU A 452 0.36 7.35 18.62
CA LEU A 452 0.50 7.40 20.08
C LEU A 452 1.97 7.33 20.53
N LYS A 453 2.76 6.44 19.92
CA LYS A 453 4.19 6.26 20.21
C LYS A 453 5.09 7.41 19.74
N ASN A 454 4.59 8.29 18.90
CA ASN A 454 5.35 9.45 18.39
C ASN A 454 5.03 10.72 19.18
N ILE A 455 3.98 10.74 19.99
CA ILE A 455 3.59 11.90 20.77
C ILE A 455 4.76 12.36 21.62
N ILE A 456 5.07 13.65 21.54
CA ILE A 456 6.04 14.33 22.40
C ILE A 456 5.25 14.90 23.59
N VAL A 457 5.52 14.36 24.77
CA VAL A 457 4.89 14.88 26.00
C VAL A 457 5.82 15.91 26.63
N LEU A 458 5.44 17.17 26.52
CA LEU A 458 6.25 18.28 27.05
C LEU A 458 6.30 18.25 28.57
N PRO A 459 7.32 18.87 29.20
CA PRO A 459 7.43 18.94 30.66
C PRO A 459 6.24 19.59 31.39
N ASN A 460 5.44 20.40 30.68
CA ASN A 460 4.21 21.02 31.19
C ASN A 460 2.96 20.15 31.01
N GLY A 461 3.12 18.90 30.52
CA GLY A 461 2.04 17.93 30.29
C GLY A 461 1.27 18.12 28.98
N LEU A 462 1.64 19.07 28.13
CA LEU A 462 1.01 19.23 26.83
C LEU A 462 1.53 18.16 25.84
N ASN A 463 0.62 17.60 25.07
CA ASN A 463 0.95 16.68 23.97
C ASN A 463 1.23 17.47 22.69
N VAL A 464 2.31 17.11 22.01
CA VAL A 464 2.65 17.60 20.68
C VAL A 464 2.70 16.43 19.73
N PHE A 465 1.96 16.53 18.63
CA PHE A 465 1.95 15.55 17.57
C PHE A 465 2.97 15.98 16.51
N PRO A 466 4.06 15.21 16.29
CA PRO A 466 5.06 15.54 15.28
C PRO A 466 4.46 15.68 13.88
N GLU A 467 3.44 14.91 13.59
CA GLU A 467 2.73 14.88 12.31
C GLU A 467 2.08 16.24 11.98
N ASP A 468 1.58 16.98 12.97
CA ASP A 468 1.02 18.34 12.77
C ASP A 468 2.11 19.33 12.34
N ILE A 469 3.28 19.21 12.96
CA ILE A 469 4.43 20.08 12.66
C ILE A 469 5.01 19.73 11.28
N GLU A 470 5.07 18.44 10.95
CA GLU A 470 5.49 17.95 9.63
C GLU A 470 4.54 18.40 8.52
N ALA A 471 3.22 18.41 8.81
CA ALA A 471 2.22 18.96 7.89
C ALA A 471 2.44 20.47 7.66
N ALA A 472 2.65 21.25 8.71
CA ALA A 472 2.94 22.68 8.59
C ALA A 472 4.23 22.94 7.79
N LEU A 473 5.27 22.14 7.97
CA LEU A 473 6.50 22.23 7.18
C LEU A 473 6.26 21.87 5.70
N ALA A 474 5.43 20.86 5.45
CA ALA A 474 5.06 20.44 4.09
C ALA A 474 4.30 21.56 3.34
N ASP A 475 3.38 22.27 4.00
CA ASP A 475 2.62 23.39 3.45
C ASP A 475 3.53 24.54 3.03
N HIS A 476 4.66 24.69 3.71
CA HIS A 476 5.69 25.68 3.39
C HIS A 476 6.80 25.16 2.47
N GLY A 477 6.67 23.94 1.90
CA GLY A 477 7.57 23.43 0.88
C GLY A 477 8.60 22.39 1.34
N LEU A 478 8.50 21.87 2.59
CA LEU A 478 9.34 20.81 3.15
C LEU A 478 8.54 19.53 3.45
N PRO A 479 8.02 18.82 2.45
CA PRO A 479 7.20 17.62 2.69
C PRO A 479 8.01 16.43 3.21
N GLN A 480 9.34 16.43 3.04
CA GLN A 480 10.22 15.37 3.51
C GLN A 480 10.92 15.81 4.79
N THR A 481 10.24 15.60 5.92
CA THR A 481 10.67 16.04 7.24
C THR A 481 10.37 14.99 8.29
N VAL A 482 11.20 14.91 9.32
CA VAL A 482 10.97 14.14 10.55
C VAL A 482 11.13 15.07 11.75
N VAL A 483 10.06 15.19 12.53
CA VAL A 483 10.07 16.00 13.76
C VAL A 483 10.28 15.09 14.97
N LEU A 484 11.21 15.45 15.83
CA LEU A 484 11.64 14.66 16.99
C LEU A 484 11.81 15.57 18.22
N GLU A 485 11.63 15.00 19.41
CA GLU A 485 12.16 15.57 20.64
C GLU A 485 13.62 15.12 20.79
N THR A 486 14.53 16.07 20.88
CA THR A 486 15.98 15.81 21.00
C THR A 486 16.48 15.96 22.46
N SER A 487 15.79 16.74 23.26
CA SER A 487 15.91 16.82 24.72
C SER A 487 14.57 17.26 25.30
N PRO A 488 14.30 17.07 26.61
CA PRO A 488 13.00 17.36 27.20
C PRO A 488 12.45 18.74 26.83
N GLY A 489 11.34 18.75 26.10
CA GLY A 489 10.67 19.96 25.62
C GLY A 489 11.32 20.65 24.43
N ARG A 490 12.38 20.08 23.82
CA ARG A 490 13.04 20.65 22.66
C ARG A 490 12.65 19.89 21.40
N ILE A 491 11.86 20.53 20.55
CA ILE A 491 11.38 20.00 19.29
C ILE A 491 12.34 20.42 18.17
N GLU A 492 12.87 19.45 17.43
CA GLU A 492 13.74 19.69 16.27
C GLU A 492 13.18 18.98 15.03
N ALA A 493 13.41 19.60 13.87
CA ALA A 493 13.06 19.04 12.57
C ALA A 493 14.31 18.54 11.83
N VAL A 494 14.30 17.30 11.35
CA VAL A 494 15.30 16.80 10.39
C VAL A 494 14.69 16.88 9.01
N VAL A 495 15.34 17.58 8.08
CA VAL A 495 14.77 17.95 6.80
C VAL A 495 15.63 17.52 5.62
N LEU A 496 14.98 17.25 4.48
CA LEU A 496 15.60 17.21 3.16
C LEU A 496 15.40 18.55 2.44
N PRO A 497 16.25 18.89 1.44
CA PRO A 497 16.07 20.12 0.67
C PRO A 497 14.69 20.26 0.04
N PRO A 498 14.19 21.51 -0.16
CA PRO A 498 12.92 21.75 -0.83
C PRO A 498 12.86 21.07 -2.22
N GLY A 499 11.73 20.43 -2.52
CA GLY A 499 11.53 19.68 -3.75
C GLY A 499 12.12 18.26 -3.74
N SER A 500 12.69 17.80 -2.63
CA SER A 500 13.07 16.40 -2.45
C SER A 500 11.83 15.51 -2.49
N VAL A 501 11.97 14.35 -3.12
CA VAL A 501 10.93 13.30 -3.21
C VAL A 501 11.54 11.97 -2.81
N PRO A 502 10.74 11.02 -2.29
CA PRO A 502 11.24 9.68 -1.99
C PRO A 502 11.94 9.05 -3.20
N ILE A 503 13.11 8.43 -2.98
CA ILE A 503 13.88 7.80 -4.06
C ILE A 503 13.45 6.35 -4.22
N LEU A 504 12.93 5.99 -5.39
CA LEU A 504 12.83 4.62 -5.84
C LEU A 504 14.21 4.19 -6.37
N ARG A 505 14.71 3.01 -6.00
CA ARG A 505 16.06 2.52 -6.35
C ARG A 505 16.47 2.70 -7.84
N ALA A 506 15.50 2.80 -8.75
CA ALA A 506 15.72 2.99 -10.17
C ALA A 506 16.02 4.46 -10.60
N GLU A 507 15.82 5.45 -9.71
CA GLU A 507 15.95 6.87 -10.04
C GLU A 507 17.11 7.57 -9.31
N GLN A 508 18.12 6.82 -8.90
CA GLN A 508 19.28 7.37 -8.16
C GLN A 508 20.03 8.51 -8.90
N GLU A 509 19.84 8.62 -10.21
CA GLU A 509 20.51 9.66 -11.03
C GLU A 509 19.77 11.02 -11.07
N ALA A 510 18.51 11.10 -10.61
CA ALA A 510 17.70 12.31 -10.72
C ALA A 510 17.38 13.01 -9.38
N ALA A 511 17.97 12.56 -8.29
CA ALA A 511 17.76 13.14 -6.98
C ALA A 511 18.44 14.51 -6.83
N ASN A 512 17.81 15.39 -6.07
CA ASN A 512 18.28 16.76 -5.82
C ASN A 512 19.52 16.72 -4.91
N ASP A 513 20.71 16.77 -5.49
CA ASP A 513 22.03 16.78 -4.81
C ASP A 513 22.39 18.21 -4.34
N ARG A 514 21.47 18.93 -3.73
CA ARG A 514 21.84 20.23 -3.15
C ARG A 514 22.63 19.99 -1.87
N GLU A 515 23.92 20.29 -1.91
CA GLU A 515 24.73 20.43 -0.69
C GLU A 515 24.21 21.60 0.16
N LEU A 516 24.36 21.49 1.47
CA LEU A 516 23.97 22.54 2.41
C LEU A 516 24.92 23.75 2.29
N ASP A 517 24.62 24.63 1.34
CA ASP A 517 25.27 25.93 1.21
C ASP A 517 24.53 27.03 1.98
N ASP A 518 25.05 28.24 1.95
CA ASP A 518 24.44 29.39 2.65
C ASP A 518 23.08 29.79 2.07
N GLU A 519 22.86 29.57 0.76
CA GLU A 519 21.59 29.86 0.10
C GLU A 519 20.51 28.87 0.54
N LEU A 520 20.80 27.57 0.53
CA LEU A 520 19.87 26.54 1.00
C LEU A 520 19.59 26.71 2.51
N ARG A 521 20.61 27.05 3.31
CA ARG A 521 20.43 27.33 4.73
C ARG A 521 19.45 28.47 4.95
N ALA A 522 19.60 29.59 4.25
CA ALA A 522 18.70 30.73 4.35
C ALA A 522 17.27 30.39 3.88
N GLU A 523 17.14 29.55 2.83
CA GLU A 523 15.85 29.06 2.36
C GLU A 523 15.15 28.20 3.44
N LEU A 524 15.87 27.24 4.04
CA LEU A 524 15.35 26.39 5.11
C LEU A 524 14.96 27.19 6.37
N ASP A 525 15.79 28.16 6.78
CA ASP A 525 15.49 29.07 7.89
C ASP A 525 14.19 29.86 7.64
N ALA A 526 14.00 30.36 6.42
CA ALA A 526 12.80 31.08 6.04
C ALA A 526 11.54 30.19 6.09
N ILE A 527 11.65 28.94 5.60
CA ILE A 527 10.55 27.98 5.62
C ILE A 527 10.18 27.59 7.06
N VAL A 528 11.16 27.22 7.88
CA VAL A 528 10.92 26.85 9.29
C VAL A 528 10.33 28.03 10.07
N LYS A 529 10.79 29.24 9.80
CA LYS A 529 10.23 30.46 10.41
C LYS A 529 8.76 30.67 9.99
N ALA A 530 8.43 30.43 8.73
CA ALA A 530 7.07 30.55 8.24
C ALA A 530 6.15 29.47 8.85
N ALA A 531 6.57 28.21 8.89
CA ALA A 531 5.84 27.14 9.55
C ALA A 531 5.63 27.42 11.06
N ASN A 532 6.65 27.93 11.73
CA ASN A 532 6.54 28.34 13.15
C ASN A 532 5.54 29.49 13.41
N ALA A 533 5.21 30.26 12.39
CA ALA A 533 4.19 31.31 12.55
C ALA A 533 2.76 30.74 12.58
N ASP A 534 2.56 29.60 11.92
CA ASP A 534 1.27 28.89 11.88
C ASP A 534 1.08 27.92 13.06
N LEU A 535 2.18 27.55 13.72
CA LEU A 535 2.19 26.61 14.84
C LEU A 535 1.91 27.31 16.18
N SER A 536 1.19 26.62 17.07
CA SER A 536 1.03 27.01 18.45
C SER A 536 2.38 27.14 19.18
N MET A 537 2.47 27.97 20.19
CA MET A 537 3.73 28.26 20.88
C MET A 537 4.46 27.00 21.39
N HIS A 538 3.71 26.00 21.83
CA HIS A 538 4.26 24.75 22.38
C HIS A 538 4.66 23.73 21.30
N GLN A 539 4.27 23.96 20.05
CA GLN A 539 4.61 23.10 18.88
C GLN A 539 5.80 23.67 18.08
N ARG A 540 6.33 24.84 18.46
CA ARG A 540 7.35 25.51 17.67
C ARG A 540 8.65 24.70 17.60
N ILE A 541 9.20 24.65 16.40
CA ILE A 541 10.48 24.03 16.08
C ILE A 541 11.58 24.92 16.64
N ALA A 542 12.41 24.39 17.55
CA ALA A 542 13.51 25.08 18.19
C ALA A 542 14.77 25.14 17.30
N ALA A 543 14.98 24.11 16.50
CA ALA A 543 16.09 24.00 15.55
C ALA A 543 15.75 23.01 14.44
N TRP A 544 16.53 23.04 13.38
CA TRP A 544 16.45 22.03 12.31
C TRP A 544 17.85 21.52 11.95
N ARG A 545 17.88 20.29 11.37
CA ARG A 545 19.09 19.63 10.87
C ARG A 545 18.86 19.16 9.44
N HIS A 546 19.87 19.30 8.62
CA HIS A 546 19.85 18.72 7.27
C HIS A 546 20.23 17.24 7.34
N TRP A 547 19.43 16.37 6.74
CA TRP A 547 19.78 14.96 6.59
C TRP A 547 20.91 14.82 5.57
N PRO A 548 22.01 14.09 5.88
CA PRO A 548 23.22 14.11 5.06
C PRO A 548 23.11 13.31 3.76
N GLU A 549 22.14 12.40 3.66
CA GLU A 549 21.94 11.57 2.48
C GLU A 549 20.82 12.12 1.60
N ARG A 550 20.72 11.62 0.37
CA ARG A 550 19.74 12.05 -0.63
C ARG A 550 18.30 11.76 -0.26
N ASP A 551 18.06 10.76 0.58
CA ASP A 551 16.74 10.38 1.08
C ASP A 551 16.85 9.81 2.50
N PHE A 552 15.75 9.84 3.23
CA PHE A 552 15.64 9.18 4.52
C PHE A 552 15.66 7.65 4.37
N PRO A 553 16.12 6.91 5.39
CA PRO A 553 15.93 5.45 5.44
C PRO A 553 14.44 5.13 5.49
N ARG A 554 13.97 4.28 4.55
CA ARG A 554 12.55 3.99 4.39
C ARG A 554 12.23 2.51 4.58
N THR A 555 10.98 2.27 4.94
CA THR A 555 10.38 0.94 4.87
C THR A 555 10.14 0.57 3.40
N HIS A 556 9.76 -0.68 3.17
CA HIS A 556 9.34 -1.16 1.86
C HIS A 556 8.06 -0.46 1.32
N THR A 557 7.25 0.15 2.19
CA THR A 557 6.11 1.00 1.83
C THR A 557 6.47 2.47 1.65
N LEU A 558 7.75 2.80 1.55
CA LEU A 558 8.30 4.15 1.42
C LEU A 558 8.11 5.04 2.67
N LYS A 559 7.63 4.50 3.79
CA LYS A 559 7.55 5.26 5.06
C LYS A 559 8.94 5.50 5.64
N ILE A 560 9.18 6.69 6.16
CA ILE A 560 10.45 7.03 6.82
C ILE A 560 10.61 6.20 8.11
N LYS A 561 11.79 5.61 8.29
CA LYS A 561 12.16 4.90 9.51
C LYS A 561 12.59 5.92 10.59
N ARG A 562 11.63 6.50 11.31
CA ARG A 562 11.86 7.52 12.34
C ARG A 562 12.92 7.11 13.38
N ASN A 563 12.98 5.84 13.76
CA ASN A 563 13.98 5.36 14.71
C ASN A 563 15.42 5.52 14.18
N ALA A 564 15.65 5.23 12.90
CA ALA A 564 16.97 5.42 12.29
C ALA A 564 17.37 6.92 12.26
N VAL A 565 16.39 7.80 12.03
CA VAL A 565 16.63 9.26 12.09
C VAL A 565 16.92 9.70 13.54
N ARG A 566 16.20 9.13 14.51
CA ARG A 566 16.42 9.41 15.94
C ARG A 566 17.80 8.93 16.42
N GLU A 567 18.22 7.74 15.98
CA GLU A 567 19.55 7.19 16.29
C GLU A 567 20.66 8.04 15.69
N TRP A 568 20.49 8.54 14.46
CA TRP A 568 21.45 9.45 13.85
C TRP A 568 21.54 10.77 14.63
N VAL A 569 20.42 11.38 14.99
CA VAL A 569 20.40 12.61 15.81
C VAL A 569 21.07 12.39 17.16
N GLY A 570 20.85 11.24 17.81
CA GLY A 570 21.46 10.87 19.08
C GLY A 570 22.99 10.66 18.99
N GLY A 571 23.46 10.07 17.88
CA GLY A 571 24.88 9.91 17.59
C GLY A 571 25.59 11.25 17.33
N ASP A 572 24.94 12.15 16.61
CA ASP A 572 25.45 13.49 16.30
C ASP A 572 25.59 14.36 17.57
N VAL A 573 24.63 14.22 18.51
CA VAL A 573 24.73 14.88 19.83
C VAL A 573 25.93 14.37 20.63
N ALA A 574 26.22 13.08 20.59
CA ALA A 574 27.36 12.50 21.28
C ALA A 574 28.71 13.00 20.71
N LEU A 575 28.80 13.18 19.39
CA LEU A 575 29.99 13.73 18.72
C LEU A 575 30.20 15.22 19.08
N GLN A 576 29.13 16.02 19.11
CA GLN A 576 29.23 17.45 19.47
C GLN A 576 29.57 17.67 20.96
N VAL A 577 29.23 16.77 21.85
CA VAL A 577 29.65 16.81 23.26
C VAL A 577 31.13 16.50 23.40
N HIS A 578 31.65 15.55 22.63
CA HIS A 578 33.08 15.22 22.63
C HIS A 578 33.94 16.36 22.05
N GLU A 579 33.52 17.01 20.97
CA GLU A 579 34.24 18.14 20.39
C GLU A 579 34.27 19.36 21.35
N ARG A 580 33.21 19.56 22.17
CA ARG A 580 33.21 20.65 23.18
C ARG A 580 34.05 20.34 24.42
N GLU A 581 34.23 19.07 24.78
CA GLU A 581 35.11 18.67 25.89
C GLU A 581 36.59 18.71 25.50
N GLU A 582 36.93 18.53 24.20
CA GLU A 582 38.31 18.68 23.71
C GLU A 582 38.73 20.13 23.48
N ASP A 583 37.80 21.05 23.24
CA ASP A 583 38.08 22.50 23.13
C ASP A 583 38.16 23.23 24.47
N GLU A 584 37.79 22.58 25.60
CA GLU A 584 37.87 23.15 26.97
C GLU A 584 39.08 22.58 27.79
N VAL A 585 39.96 21.80 27.19
CA VAL A 585 41.24 21.33 27.79
C VAL A 585 42.42 21.94 27.04
#